data_ff5caade55eda41f6e31f0607ba12b4a
#
_entry.id   ff5caade55eda41f6e31f0607ba12b4a
#
_cell.length_a   1.000
_cell.length_b   1.000
_cell.length_c   1.000
_cell.angle_alpha   90.00
_cell.angle_beta   90.00
_cell.angle_gamma   90.00
#
_symmetry.space_group_name_H-M   'P 1'
#
loop_
_entity.id
_entity.type
_entity.pdbx_description
1 polymer ?
#
loop_
_entity_poly.entity_id
_entity_poly.type
_entity_poly.pdbx_seq_one_letter_code
_entity_poly.pdbx_strand_id
1 'polypeptide(L)'
;MITSEQIRAARSMLRITVADLALTSGVGIATIKRIEAHAGIPPANARTLDLLCKALTTAGIEFVGSPEDRPGVRLSPRQTMQDSLFAKQTP
;
A
#
# COMPACT_ATOMS: atom_id res chain seq x y z
N MET A 1 12.72 0.67 -2.52
CA MET A 1 11.96 1.87 -2.95
C MET A 1 10.75 1.45 -3.74
N ILE A 2 9.64 2.12 -3.54
CA ILE A 2 8.41 1.81 -4.26
C ILE A 2 7.98 3.01 -5.09
N THR A 3 7.21 2.73 -6.13
CA THR A 3 6.75 3.78 -7.03
C THR A 3 5.34 4.23 -6.68
N SER A 4 4.95 5.38 -7.19
CA SER A 4 3.59 5.88 -7.02
C SER A 4 2.58 4.92 -7.63
N GLU A 5 2.93 4.31 -8.77
CA GLU A 5 2.08 3.33 -9.41
C GLU A 5 1.85 2.11 -8.53
N GLN A 6 2.90 1.66 -7.85
CA GLN A 6 2.75 0.53 -6.93
C GLN A 6 1.83 0.87 -5.77
N ILE A 7 1.92 2.08 -5.24
CA ILE A 7 1.05 2.50 -4.15
C ILE A 7 -0.41 2.55 -4.61
N ARG A 8 -0.67 3.14 -5.78
CA ARG A 8 -2.03 3.19 -6.32
C ARG A 8 -2.58 1.80 -6.57
N ALA A 9 -1.76 0.93 -7.18
CA ALA A 9 -2.17 -0.44 -7.48
C ALA A 9 -2.46 -1.23 -6.21
N ALA A 10 -1.62 -1.07 -5.19
CA ALA A 10 -1.82 -1.75 -3.92
C ALA A 10 -3.14 -1.33 -3.27
N ARG A 11 -3.40 -0.04 -3.26
CA ARG A 11 -4.63 0.48 -2.69
C ARG A 11 -5.85 -0.03 -3.45
N SER A 12 -5.75 -0.04 -4.77
CA SER A 12 -6.81 -0.54 -5.63
C SER A 12 -7.07 -2.02 -5.38
N MET A 13 -6.00 -2.79 -5.27
CA MET A 13 -6.09 -4.23 -5.04
C MET A 13 -6.76 -4.54 -3.70
N LEU A 14 -6.49 -3.72 -2.69
CA LEU A 14 -7.09 -3.87 -1.37
C LEU A 14 -8.48 -3.24 -1.28
N ARG A 15 -8.87 -2.49 -2.29
CA ARG A 15 -10.17 -1.78 -2.33
C ARG A 15 -10.33 -0.81 -1.17
N ILE A 16 -9.26 -0.14 -0.82
CA ILE A 16 -9.31 0.87 0.24
C ILE A 16 -9.18 2.25 -0.34
N THR A 17 -9.74 3.22 0.36
CA THR A 17 -9.67 4.62 -0.06
C THR A 17 -8.38 5.26 0.42
N VAL A 18 -8.08 6.45 -0.11
CA VAL A 18 -6.95 7.23 0.40
C VAL A 18 -7.14 7.52 1.88
N ALA A 19 -8.36 7.78 2.31
CA ALA A 19 -8.65 8.03 3.72
C ALA A 19 -8.34 6.81 4.59
N ASP A 20 -8.68 5.61 4.09
CA ASP A 20 -8.36 4.38 4.81
C ASP A 20 -6.86 4.22 4.96
N LEU A 21 -6.12 4.46 3.89
CA LEU A 21 -4.67 4.34 3.93
C LEU A 21 -4.05 5.38 4.85
N ALA A 22 -4.63 6.58 4.89
CA ALA A 22 -4.17 7.61 5.80
C ALA A 22 -4.31 7.16 7.26
N LEU A 23 -5.44 6.55 7.59
CA LEU A 23 -5.66 6.07 8.95
C LEU A 23 -4.67 4.98 9.35
N THR A 24 -4.43 4.03 8.47
CA THR A 24 -3.58 2.89 8.81
C THR A 24 -2.10 3.22 8.77
N SER A 25 -1.70 4.15 7.92
CA SER A 25 -0.28 4.50 7.75
C SER A 25 0.17 5.64 8.65
N GLY A 26 -0.76 6.50 9.06
CA GLY A 26 -0.41 7.71 9.79
C GLY A 26 0.06 8.83 8.87
N VAL A 27 -0.04 8.65 7.55
CA VAL A 27 0.32 9.68 6.58
C VAL A 27 -0.93 10.46 6.20
N GLY A 28 -0.81 11.78 6.10
CA GLY A 28 -1.97 12.63 5.82
C GLY A 28 -2.56 12.39 4.42
N ILE A 29 -3.86 12.60 4.29
CA ILE A 29 -4.58 12.39 3.03
C ILE A 29 -3.97 13.22 1.91
N ALA A 30 -3.70 14.50 2.17
CA ALA A 30 -3.15 15.38 1.15
C ALA A 30 -1.79 14.89 0.66
N THR A 31 -0.98 14.37 1.56
CA THR A 31 0.34 13.83 1.24
C THR A 31 0.20 12.59 0.35
N ILE A 32 -0.73 11.70 0.68
CA ILE A 32 -0.94 10.49 -0.11
C ILE A 32 -1.42 10.86 -1.51
N LYS A 33 -2.37 11.79 -1.61
CA LYS A 33 -2.87 12.23 -2.91
C LYS A 33 -1.75 12.81 -3.78
N ARG A 34 -0.88 13.61 -3.17
CA ARG A 34 0.25 14.19 -3.89
C ARG A 34 1.21 13.10 -4.36
N ILE A 35 1.50 12.13 -3.49
CA ILE A 35 2.37 11.02 -3.83
C ILE A 35 1.77 10.21 -4.99
N GLU A 36 0.48 9.91 -4.93
CA GLU A 36 -0.14 9.09 -5.96
C GLU A 36 -0.30 9.80 -7.29
N ALA A 37 -0.17 11.12 -7.30
CA ALA A 37 -0.29 11.88 -8.54
C ALA A 37 0.98 11.83 -9.40
N HIS A 38 2.07 11.31 -8.86
CA HIS A 38 3.33 11.24 -9.58
C HIS A 38 3.48 9.94 -10.35
N ALA A 39 4.48 9.92 -11.23
CA ALA A 39 4.92 8.72 -11.92
C ALA A 39 6.31 8.35 -11.39
N GLY A 40 6.58 7.07 -11.25
CA GLY A 40 7.85 6.62 -10.74
C GLY A 40 7.98 6.84 -9.24
N ILE A 41 9.20 7.06 -8.77
CA ILE A 41 9.47 7.27 -7.35
C ILE A 41 8.92 8.65 -6.95
N PRO A 42 7.99 8.72 -5.99
CA PRO A 42 7.41 10.00 -5.63
C PRO A 42 8.38 10.85 -4.80
N PRO A 43 8.26 12.19 -4.90
CA PRO A 43 9.09 13.09 -4.10
C PRO A 43 8.58 13.15 -2.66
N ALA A 44 8.94 12.15 -1.88
CA ALA A 44 8.57 12.07 -0.47
C ALA A 44 9.78 11.56 0.29
N ASN A 45 9.86 11.90 1.59
CA ASN A 45 11.00 11.43 2.36
C ASN A 45 10.86 9.93 2.63
N ALA A 46 11.98 9.32 3.00
CA ALA A 46 12.04 7.88 3.21
C ALA A 46 11.07 7.42 4.29
N ARG A 47 10.91 8.22 5.34
CA ARG A 47 10.03 7.85 6.44
C ARG A 47 8.58 7.74 5.98
N THR A 48 8.13 8.69 5.17
CA THR A 48 6.77 8.68 4.65
C THR A 48 6.53 7.46 3.79
N LEU A 49 7.48 7.15 2.89
CA LEU A 49 7.36 5.98 2.03
C LEU A 49 7.39 4.69 2.84
N ASP A 50 8.21 4.64 3.87
CA ASP A 50 8.27 3.47 4.75
C ASP A 50 6.96 3.25 5.48
N LEU A 51 6.32 4.31 5.96
CA LEU A 51 5.03 4.20 6.63
C LEU A 51 3.97 3.65 5.70
N LEU A 52 3.95 4.13 4.45
CA LEU A 52 2.99 3.63 3.46
C LEU A 52 3.28 2.18 3.10
N CYS A 53 4.54 1.86 2.87
CA CYS A 53 4.96 0.50 2.54
C CYS A 53 4.58 -0.46 3.64
N LYS A 54 4.83 -0.09 4.89
CA LYS A 54 4.54 -0.94 6.03
C LYS A 54 3.04 -1.17 6.18
N ALA A 55 2.23 -0.13 6.02
CA ALA A 55 0.79 -0.27 6.12
C ALA A 55 0.24 -1.21 5.05
N LEU A 56 0.71 -1.04 3.82
CA LEU A 56 0.24 -1.87 2.71
C LEU A 56 0.73 -3.31 2.84
N THR A 57 1.97 -3.50 3.27
CA THR A 57 2.52 -4.83 3.48
C THR A 57 1.76 -5.56 4.59
N THR A 58 1.45 -4.85 5.66
CA THR A 58 0.68 -5.43 6.75
C THR A 58 -0.71 -5.85 6.28
N ALA A 59 -1.27 -5.11 5.32
CA ALA A 59 -2.59 -5.42 4.77
C ALA A 59 -2.57 -6.58 3.77
N GLY A 60 -1.39 -7.09 3.41
CA GLY A 60 -1.30 -8.26 2.54
C GLY A 60 -0.65 -8.00 1.20
N ILE A 61 -0.12 -6.82 0.96
CA ILE A 61 0.51 -6.50 -0.32
C ILE A 61 1.98 -6.93 -0.33
N GLU A 62 2.39 -7.57 -1.41
CA GLU A 62 3.79 -7.82 -1.73
C GLU A 62 4.21 -6.85 -2.81
N PHE A 63 5.26 -6.09 -2.56
CA PHE A 63 5.85 -5.24 -3.60
C PHE A 63 6.89 -6.07 -4.34
N VAL A 64 6.79 -6.08 -5.66
CA VAL A 64 7.68 -6.88 -6.49
C VAL A 64 8.39 -5.97 -7.49
N GLY A 65 9.57 -6.43 -7.95
CA GLY A 65 10.38 -5.66 -8.88
C GLY A 65 11.09 -4.52 -8.19
N SER A 66 11.65 -3.66 -9.00
CA SER A 66 12.28 -2.43 -8.54
C SER A 66 11.73 -1.28 -9.38
N PRO A 67 11.96 -0.02 -8.99
CA PRO A 67 11.44 1.08 -9.80
C PRO A 67 11.92 1.05 -11.26
N GLU A 68 13.09 0.46 -11.51
CA GLU A 68 13.66 0.39 -12.85
C GLU A 68 13.35 -0.91 -13.57
N ASP A 69 12.84 -1.92 -12.86
CA ASP A 69 12.66 -3.25 -13.44
C ASP A 69 11.35 -3.85 -13.01
N ARG A 70 10.33 -3.68 -13.82
CA ARG A 70 9.03 -4.33 -13.70
C ARG A 70 8.43 -4.18 -12.29
N PRO A 71 8.26 -2.95 -11.84
CA PRO A 71 7.64 -2.75 -10.54
C PRO A 71 6.18 -3.17 -10.55
N GLY A 72 5.74 -3.82 -9.49
CA GLY A 72 4.37 -4.27 -9.40
C GLY A 72 4.00 -4.61 -7.97
N VAL A 73 2.80 -5.13 -7.82
CA VAL A 73 2.30 -5.58 -6.52
C VAL A 73 1.48 -6.84 -6.72
N ARG A 74 1.36 -7.62 -5.65
CA ARG A 74 0.44 -8.74 -5.65
C ARG A 74 -0.06 -8.95 -4.24
N LEU A 75 -1.24 -9.53 -4.15
CA LEU A 75 -1.85 -9.84 -2.87
C LEU A 75 -1.25 -11.16 -2.40
N SER A 76 -0.61 -11.13 -1.25
CA SER A 76 0.11 -12.28 -0.75
C SER A 76 -0.83 -13.30 -0.13
N PRO A 77 -0.34 -14.53 0.12
CA PRO A 77 -1.16 -15.55 0.80
C PRO A 77 -1.66 -15.13 2.17
N ARG A 78 -1.12 -14.05 2.74
CA ARG A 78 -1.62 -13.51 3.99
C ARG A 78 -3.10 -13.14 3.92
N GLN A 79 -3.63 -13.03 2.70
CA GLN A 79 -5.05 -12.84 2.52
C GLN A 79 -5.83 -13.93 3.27
N THR A 80 -5.27 -15.12 3.30
CA THR A 80 -5.88 -16.22 4.05
C THR A 80 -5.96 -15.91 5.53
N MET A 81 -4.93 -15.28 6.08
CA MET A 81 -4.96 -14.87 7.48
C MET A 81 -5.99 -13.80 7.73
N GLN A 82 -6.15 -12.87 6.79
CA GLN A 82 -7.18 -11.87 6.89
C GLN A 82 -8.56 -12.52 6.95
N ASP A 83 -8.78 -13.49 6.07
CA ASP A 83 -10.03 -14.22 6.03
C ASP A 83 -10.26 -14.96 7.33
N SER A 84 -9.23 -15.52 7.92
CA SER A 84 -9.34 -16.22 9.19
C SER A 84 -9.75 -15.27 10.31
N LEU A 85 -9.20 -14.06 10.30
CA LEU A 85 -9.57 -13.07 11.29
C LEU A 85 -11.02 -12.66 11.12
N PHE A 86 -11.46 -12.52 9.89
CA PHE A 86 -12.86 -12.25 9.60
C PHE A 86 -13.75 -13.36 10.11
N ALA A 87 -13.36 -14.59 9.86
CA ALA A 87 -14.13 -15.74 10.31
C ALA A 87 -14.30 -15.74 11.82
N LYS A 88 -13.30 -15.30 12.55
CA LYS A 88 -13.39 -15.20 14.00
C LYS A 88 -14.34 -14.11 14.45
N GLN A 89 -14.42 -13.05 13.67
CA GLN A 89 -15.24 -11.90 14.01
C GLN A 89 -16.70 -12.11 13.59
N THR A 90 -16.92 -12.99 12.64
CA THR A 90 -18.25 -13.31 12.14
C THR A 90 -18.51 -14.78 12.37
N PRO A 91 -18.81 -15.17 13.57
CA PRO A 91 -19.04 -16.57 13.92
C PRO A 91 -20.22 -17.16 13.21
#